data_f7be641c33695f8e79dfa669903e32e6
#
_entry.id   f7be641c33695f8e79dfa669903e32e6
#
_cell.length_a   1.000
_cell.length_b   1.000
_cell.length_c   1.000
_cell.angle_alpha   90.00
_cell.angle_beta   90.00
_cell.angle_gamma   90.00
#
_symmetry.space_group_name_H-M   'P 1'
#
loop_
_entity.id
_entity.type
_entity.pdbx_description
1 polymer ?
#
loop_
_entity_poly.entity_id
_entity_poly.type
_entity_poly.pdbx_seq_one_letter_code
_entity_poly.pdbx_strand_id
1 'polypeptide(L)'
;MNTDDTVTSPATAPTDTAVDAATATETLWITKEGGNRRMPFDQVRLERTVHSVHAEFPQLEVADYLHSVLGQIARRQQLSADEMVDLLIREAESRIDLTAPDWEHFAARFYLRRLYKRASKNRFYDATLKYGSYVGLQESLADRNVYSIDILKAYSKDELEEAGQMIEPERDTLFAYNGLYLLATRYLATDHSRA
;
A
#
# COMPACT_ATOMS: atom_id res chain seq x y z
N MET A 1 7.06 83.86 -39.72
CA MET A 1 6.13 83.33 -40.73
C MET A 1 5.84 81.88 -40.29
N ASN A 2 4.82 81.82 -39.62
CA ASN A 2 3.92 80.79 -39.20
C ASN A 2 4.33 79.30 -39.35
N THR A 3 4.44 78.76 -38.25
CA THR A 3 4.50 77.34 -37.95
C THR A 3 3.38 76.99 -37.04
N ASP A 4 2.60 76.07 -37.39
CA ASP A 4 1.51 75.53 -36.55
C ASP A 4 1.90 74.16 -36.07
N ASP A 5 2.09 74.00 -34.78
CA ASP A 5 2.40 72.78 -34.09
C ASP A 5 1.10 72.10 -33.61
N THR A 6 0.78 71.00 -34.18
CA THR A 6 -0.31 70.18 -33.67
C THR A 6 0.25 68.95 -32.95
N VAL A 7 0.22 69.00 -31.65
CA VAL A 7 0.59 67.91 -30.78
C VAL A 7 -0.57 66.93 -30.71
N THR A 8 -0.37 65.68 -31.21
CA THR A 8 -1.29 64.56 -31.07
C THR A 8 -0.79 63.68 -29.98
N SER A 9 -1.57 63.57 -28.91
CA SER A 9 -1.34 62.64 -27.78
C SER A 9 -1.70 61.25 -28.18
N PRO A 10 -0.88 60.22 -27.87
CA PRO A 10 -1.27 58.81 -28.10
C PRO A 10 -2.09 58.28 -26.93
N ALA A 11 -3.18 57.63 -27.28
CA ALA A 11 -4.11 56.96 -26.39
C ALA A 11 -3.44 55.78 -25.65
N THR A 12 -3.62 55.74 -24.36
CA THR A 12 -3.22 54.66 -23.47
C THR A 12 -4.11 53.45 -23.68
N ALA A 13 -3.52 52.36 -24.15
CA ALA A 13 -4.19 51.05 -24.18
C ALA A 13 -4.26 50.46 -22.77
N PRO A 14 -5.35 49.81 -22.37
CA PRO A 14 -5.41 49.07 -21.10
C PRO A 14 -4.62 47.78 -21.21
N THR A 15 -3.63 47.64 -20.36
CA THR A 15 -2.88 46.41 -20.15
C THR A 15 -3.77 45.43 -19.39
N ASP A 16 -4.37 44.53 -20.16
CA ASP A 16 -5.12 43.37 -19.59
C ASP A 16 -4.10 42.33 -19.12
N THR A 17 -3.69 42.44 -17.87
CA THR A 17 -2.86 41.47 -17.22
C THR A 17 -3.79 40.39 -16.65
N ALA A 18 -4.29 39.53 -17.51
CA ALA A 18 -4.87 38.26 -17.08
C ALA A 18 -3.77 37.42 -16.44
N VAL A 19 -3.70 37.46 -15.13
CA VAL A 19 -2.91 36.54 -14.34
C VAL A 19 -3.62 35.19 -14.41
N ASP A 20 -3.23 34.39 -15.39
CA ASP A 20 -3.61 33.00 -15.48
C ASP A 20 -2.86 32.26 -14.37
N ALA A 21 -3.44 32.30 -13.17
CA ALA A 21 -3.01 31.46 -12.04
C ALA A 21 -3.52 30.03 -12.30
N ALA A 22 -2.95 29.37 -13.31
CA ALA A 22 -3.02 27.94 -13.41
C ALA A 22 -2.36 27.37 -12.14
N THR A 23 -3.19 27.02 -11.19
CA THR A 23 -2.79 26.23 -10.02
C THR A 23 -2.23 24.92 -10.55
N ALA A 24 -0.92 24.85 -10.71
CA ALA A 24 -0.21 23.63 -11.01
C ALA A 24 -0.50 22.68 -9.87
N THR A 25 -1.44 21.78 -10.08
CA THR A 25 -1.71 20.68 -9.16
C THR A 25 -0.43 19.86 -9.12
N GLU A 26 0.40 20.06 -8.10
CA GLU A 26 1.63 19.30 -7.91
C GLU A 26 1.26 17.81 -7.90
N THR A 27 1.70 17.10 -8.92
CA THR A 27 1.44 15.68 -9.04
C THR A 27 2.18 14.95 -7.91
N LEU A 28 1.43 14.38 -6.98
CA LEU A 28 1.99 13.54 -5.92
C LEU A 28 2.61 12.28 -6.55
N TRP A 29 3.85 11.98 -6.16
CA TRP A 29 4.56 10.81 -6.65
C TRP A 29 4.63 9.71 -5.60
N ILE A 30 4.34 8.49 -6.03
CA ILE A 30 4.48 7.28 -5.22
C ILE A 30 5.76 6.57 -5.60
N THR A 31 6.64 6.40 -4.62
CA THR A 31 7.87 5.61 -4.78
C THR A 31 7.58 4.16 -4.42
N LYS A 32 7.87 3.23 -5.32
CA LYS A 32 7.80 1.80 -5.04
C LYS A 32 9.02 1.34 -4.25
N GLU A 33 8.84 0.22 -3.54
CA GLU A 33 9.88 -0.48 -2.78
C GLU A 33 11.15 -0.65 -3.63
N GLY A 34 12.31 -0.31 -3.06
CA GLY A 34 13.60 -0.27 -3.77
C GLY A 34 13.98 1.09 -4.37
N GLY A 35 13.14 2.12 -4.26
CA GLY A 35 13.47 3.51 -4.62
C GLY A 35 13.54 3.84 -6.12
N ASN A 36 13.62 2.83 -6.99
CA ASN A 36 13.95 3.03 -8.41
C ASN A 36 12.74 3.34 -9.32
N ARG A 37 11.52 3.19 -8.84
CA ARG A 37 10.32 3.42 -9.67
C ARG A 37 9.37 4.40 -9.00
N ARG A 38 9.17 5.55 -9.66
CA ARG A 38 8.16 6.53 -9.28
C ARG A 38 6.95 6.42 -10.18
N MET A 39 5.76 6.59 -9.63
CA MET A 39 4.50 6.61 -10.36
C MET A 39 3.64 7.77 -9.83
N PRO A 40 2.83 8.41 -10.68
CA PRO A 40 1.85 9.36 -10.18
C PRO A 40 0.87 8.64 -9.23
N PHE A 41 0.40 9.37 -8.23
CA PHE A 41 -0.62 8.88 -7.31
C PHE A 41 -1.92 8.61 -8.09
N ASP A 42 -2.48 7.44 -7.88
CA ASP A 42 -3.75 7.01 -8.47
C ASP A 42 -4.79 6.88 -7.35
N GLN A 43 -5.61 7.92 -7.20
CA GLN A 43 -6.66 7.96 -6.20
C GLN A 43 -7.70 6.87 -6.42
N VAL A 44 -8.10 6.64 -7.67
CA VAL A 44 -9.11 5.61 -8.01
C VAL A 44 -8.65 4.22 -7.60
N ARG A 45 -7.36 3.95 -7.78
CA ARG A 45 -6.76 2.69 -7.35
C ARG A 45 -6.76 2.55 -5.82
N LEU A 46 -6.48 3.63 -5.09
CA LEU A 46 -6.55 3.63 -3.63
C LEU A 46 -7.97 3.36 -3.15
N GLU A 47 -8.94 4.11 -3.66
CA GLU A 47 -10.36 3.95 -3.33
C GLU A 47 -10.84 2.52 -3.62
N ARG A 48 -10.51 1.97 -4.79
CA ARG A 48 -10.84 0.57 -5.12
C ARG A 48 -10.23 -0.41 -4.11
N THR A 49 -9.00 -0.16 -3.66
CA THR A 49 -8.35 -1.00 -2.66
C THR A 49 -9.09 -0.93 -1.33
N VAL A 50 -9.47 0.26 -0.89
CA VAL A 50 -10.22 0.46 0.35
C VAL A 50 -11.60 -0.18 0.26
N HIS A 51 -12.33 0.06 -0.82
CA HIS A 51 -13.66 -0.54 -1.03
C HIS A 51 -13.61 -2.07 -1.11
N SER A 52 -12.54 -2.65 -1.66
CA SER A 52 -12.38 -4.11 -1.67
C SER A 52 -12.16 -4.72 -0.28
N VAL A 53 -11.62 -3.95 0.66
CA VAL A 53 -11.55 -4.35 2.08
C VAL A 53 -12.88 -4.08 2.77
N HIS A 54 -13.49 -2.92 2.50
CA HIS A 54 -14.77 -2.54 3.08
C HIS A 54 -15.90 -3.56 2.78
N ALA A 55 -15.84 -4.25 1.65
CA ALA A 55 -16.81 -5.29 1.32
C ALA A 55 -16.88 -6.43 2.37
N GLU A 56 -15.81 -6.63 3.15
CA GLU A 56 -15.78 -7.57 4.27
C GLU A 56 -16.37 -6.96 5.57
N PHE A 57 -16.52 -5.63 5.63
CA PHE A 57 -16.94 -4.87 6.82
C PHE A 57 -17.99 -3.80 6.45
N PRO A 58 -19.16 -4.18 5.90
CA PRO A 58 -20.13 -3.22 5.38
C PRO A 58 -20.74 -2.30 6.45
N GLN A 59 -20.59 -2.64 7.73
CA GLN A 59 -21.06 -1.85 8.87
C GLN A 59 -20.17 -0.64 9.19
N LEU A 60 -18.94 -0.55 8.62
CA LEU A 60 -18.03 0.55 8.89
C LEU A 60 -18.30 1.76 7.99
N GLU A 61 -18.27 2.95 8.54
CA GLU A 61 -18.41 4.21 7.80
C GLU A 61 -17.09 4.60 7.11
N VAL A 62 -16.91 4.12 5.88
CA VAL A 62 -15.66 4.26 5.13
C VAL A 62 -15.51 5.62 4.44
N ALA A 63 -16.58 6.39 4.24
CA ALA A 63 -16.51 7.68 3.55
C ALA A 63 -15.60 8.68 4.27
N ASP A 64 -15.81 8.86 5.58
CA ASP A 64 -14.99 9.76 6.40
C ASP A 64 -13.55 9.24 6.57
N TYR A 65 -13.38 7.93 6.61
CA TYR A 65 -12.06 7.30 6.61
C TYR A 65 -11.28 7.66 5.33
N LEU A 66 -11.90 7.47 4.16
CA LEU A 66 -11.29 7.83 2.88
C LEU A 66 -10.96 9.32 2.78
N HIS A 67 -11.89 10.19 3.21
CA HIS A 67 -11.66 11.62 3.23
C HIS A 67 -10.45 11.99 4.08
N SER A 68 -10.32 11.43 5.28
CA SER A 68 -9.18 11.65 6.17
C SER A 68 -7.87 11.19 5.55
N VAL A 69 -7.83 9.95 5.01
CA VAL A 69 -6.66 9.40 4.33
C VAL A 69 -6.23 10.28 3.16
N LEU A 70 -7.16 10.66 2.27
CA LEU A 70 -6.87 11.52 1.12
C LEU A 70 -6.36 12.89 1.55
N GLY A 71 -6.94 13.49 2.62
CA GLY A 71 -6.47 14.73 3.19
C GLY A 71 -5.04 14.65 3.74
N GLN A 72 -4.66 13.52 4.35
CA GLN A 72 -3.28 13.29 4.80
C GLN A 72 -2.31 13.10 3.63
N ILE A 73 -2.74 12.44 2.56
CA ILE A 73 -1.95 12.22 1.34
C ILE A 73 -1.71 13.55 0.62
N ALA A 74 -2.75 14.38 0.47
CA ALA A 74 -2.68 15.67 -0.22
C ALA A 74 -1.67 16.66 0.39
N ARG A 75 -1.34 16.50 1.67
CA ARG A 75 -0.35 17.34 2.38
C ARG A 75 1.10 16.90 2.11
N ARG A 76 1.33 15.87 1.31
CA ARG A 76 2.64 15.31 1.05
C ARG A 76 3.05 15.51 -0.39
N GLN A 77 4.31 15.83 -0.62
CA GLN A 77 4.89 15.95 -1.97
C GLN A 77 5.31 14.57 -2.51
N GLN A 78 5.72 13.68 -1.63
CA GLN A 78 6.20 12.35 -1.95
C GLN A 78 5.74 11.35 -0.89
N LEU A 79 5.42 10.14 -1.31
CA LEU A 79 5.01 9.06 -0.44
C LEU A 79 5.54 7.72 -0.99
N SER A 80 6.02 6.85 -0.14
CA SER A 80 6.31 5.47 -0.54
C SER A 80 5.05 4.60 -0.49
N ALA A 81 5.08 3.46 -1.18
CA ALA A 81 3.99 2.51 -1.13
C ALA A 81 3.79 1.91 0.28
N ASP A 82 4.87 1.76 1.05
CA ASP A 82 4.77 1.27 2.43
C ASP A 82 4.20 2.34 3.37
N GLU A 83 4.63 3.60 3.26
CA GLU A 83 4.03 4.71 4.02
C GLU A 83 2.55 4.91 3.70
N MET A 84 2.13 4.65 2.45
CA MET A 84 0.70 4.64 2.10
C MET A 84 -0.08 3.58 2.89
N VAL A 85 0.46 2.36 2.96
CA VAL A 85 -0.17 1.30 3.76
C VAL A 85 -0.17 1.66 5.24
N ASP A 86 0.90 2.26 5.75
CA ASP A 86 0.96 2.72 7.14
C ASP A 86 -0.04 3.83 7.45
N LEU A 87 -0.34 4.71 6.49
CA LEU A 87 -1.40 5.71 6.62
C LEU A 87 -2.78 5.04 6.73
N LEU A 88 -3.06 4.08 5.85
CA LEU A 88 -4.31 3.32 5.88
C LEU A 88 -4.52 2.60 7.21
N ILE A 89 -3.47 1.97 7.72
CA ILE A 89 -3.51 1.26 9.01
C ILE A 89 -3.75 2.23 10.16
N ARG A 90 -2.92 3.28 10.28
CA ARG A 90 -3.04 4.24 11.40
C ARG A 90 -4.38 4.96 11.43
N GLU A 91 -4.92 5.31 10.27
CA GLU A 91 -6.24 5.93 10.20
C GLU A 91 -7.34 4.95 10.66
N ALA A 92 -7.22 3.67 10.31
CA ALA A 92 -8.16 2.65 10.79
C ALA A 92 -8.01 2.43 12.31
N GLU A 93 -6.77 2.32 12.82
CA GLU A 93 -6.51 2.18 14.26
C GLU A 93 -7.05 3.36 15.09
N SER A 94 -6.99 4.58 14.54
CA SER A 94 -7.51 5.77 15.23
C SER A 94 -9.04 5.78 15.40
N ARG A 95 -9.75 4.88 14.70
CA ARG A 95 -11.20 4.74 14.72
C ARG A 95 -11.70 3.57 15.57
N ILE A 96 -10.76 2.80 16.14
CA ILE A 96 -11.11 1.68 17.01
C ILE A 96 -11.73 2.24 18.31
N ASP A 97 -12.96 1.83 18.58
CA ASP A 97 -13.63 2.10 19.84
C ASP A 97 -14.55 0.92 20.25
N LEU A 98 -15.20 1.04 21.40
CA LEU A 98 -16.10 -0.01 21.91
C LEU A 98 -17.31 -0.26 21.00
N THR A 99 -17.71 0.70 20.18
CA THR A 99 -18.87 0.62 19.29
C THR A 99 -18.50 0.14 17.89
N ALA A 100 -17.22 0.25 17.52
CA ALA A 100 -16.69 -0.11 16.21
C ALA A 100 -15.36 -0.86 16.28
N PRO A 101 -15.30 -2.02 16.98
CA PRO A 101 -14.07 -2.79 17.13
C PRO A 101 -13.56 -3.38 15.80
N ASP A 102 -14.41 -3.53 14.81
CA ASP A 102 -14.08 -4.09 13.50
C ASP A 102 -13.02 -3.29 12.72
N TRP A 103 -12.77 -2.04 13.11
CA TRP A 103 -11.67 -1.24 12.55
C TRP A 103 -10.31 -1.90 12.77
N GLU A 104 -10.14 -2.71 13.82
CA GLU A 104 -8.91 -3.46 14.08
C GLU A 104 -8.69 -4.55 12.99
N HIS A 105 -9.74 -5.27 12.62
CA HIS A 105 -9.68 -6.25 11.53
C HIS A 105 -9.58 -5.58 10.16
N PHE A 106 -10.23 -4.43 9.98
CA PHE A 106 -10.08 -3.63 8.76
C PHE A 106 -8.62 -3.19 8.55
N ALA A 107 -7.95 -2.68 9.59
CA ALA A 107 -6.51 -2.37 9.56
C ALA A 107 -5.66 -3.62 9.23
N ALA A 108 -6.00 -4.76 9.85
CA ALA A 108 -5.32 -6.03 9.63
C ALA A 108 -5.32 -6.45 8.15
N ARG A 109 -6.39 -6.17 7.38
CA ARG A 109 -6.45 -6.52 5.95
C ARG A 109 -5.39 -5.82 5.11
N PHE A 110 -5.11 -4.55 5.38
CA PHE A 110 -4.03 -3.83 4.67
C PHE A 110 -2.66 -4.39 5.03
N TYR A 111 -2.46 -4.70 6.31
CA TYR A 111 -1.20 -5.29 6.76
C TYR A 111 -0.98 -6.70 6.18
N LEU A 112 -2.01 -7.54 6.17
CA LEU A 112 -1.97 -8.88 5.61
C LEU A 112 -1.63 -8.87 4.11
N ARG A 113 -2.25 -7.96 3.34
CA ARG A 113 -1.92 -7.77 1.91
C ARG A 113 -0.45 -7.37 1.71
N ARG A 114 0.10 -6.54 2.59
CA ARG A 114 1.53 -6.18 2.56
C ARG A 114 2.41 -7.38 2.86
N LEU A 115 2.07 -8.19 3.87
CA LEU A 115 2.79 -9.41 4.21
C LEU A 115 2.81 -10.41 3.04
N TYR A 116 1.67 -10.68 2.43
CA TYR A 116 1.60 -11.56 1.26
C TYR A 116 2.46 -11.07 0.10
N LYS A 117 2.40 -9.78 -0.19
CA LYS A 117 3.23 -9.19 -1.25
C LYS A 117 4.73 -9.32 -0.95
N ARG A 118 5.14 -9.10 0.29
CA ARG A 118 6.54 -9.28 0.71
C ARG A 118 6.94 -10.74 0.63
N ALA A 119 6.12 -11.65 1.14
CA ALA A 119 6.37 -13.08 1.09
C ALA A 119 6.49 -13.59 -0.35
N SER A 120 5.60 -13.19 -1.26
CA SER A 120 5.65 -13.56 -2.68
C SER A 120 6.94 -13.10 -3.34
N LYS A 121 7.36 -11.85 -3.10
CA LYS A 121 8.63 -11.32 -3.64
C LYS A 121 9.86 -12.07 -3.13
N ASN A 122 9.88 -12.37 -1.83
CA ASN A 122 11.00 -13.04 -1.20
C ASN A 122 11.16 -14.48 -1.67
N ARG A 123 10.11 -15.08 -2.20
CA ARG A 123 10.07 -16.47 -2.69
C ARG A 123 10.12 -16.59 -4.20
N PHE A 124 10.23 -15.48 -4.93
CA PHE A 124 10.11 -15.43 -6.40
C PHE A 124 8.77 -15.93 -6.95
N TYR A 125 7.71 -15.95 -6.11
CA TYR A 125 6.36 -16.31 -6.55
C TYR A 125 5.64 -15.12 -7.17
N ASP A 126 4.72 -15.44 -8.07
CA ASP A 126 3.75 -14.48 -8.55
C ASP A 126 2.96 -13.91 -7.37
N ALA A 127 2.88 -12.58 -7.29
CA ALA A 127 2.15 -11.89 -6.22
C ALA A 127 0.64 -12.18 -6.22
N THR A 128 0.12 -12.79 -7.28
CA THR A 128 -1.28 -13.27 -7.39
C THR A 128 -1.48 -14.60 -6.69
N LEU A 129 -0.41 -15.38 -6.53
CA LEU A 129 -0.43 -16.67 -5.83
C LEU A 129 -0.10 -16.46 -4.35
N LYS A 130 -1.11 -16.32 -3.51
CA LYS A 130 -0.93 -16.05 -2.07
C LYS A 130 -0.08 -17.11 -1.37
N TYR A 131 -0.26 -18.36 -1.72
CA TYR A 131 0.31 -19.50 -1.00
C TYR A 131 1.28 -20.34 -1.83
N GLY A 132 1.18 -20.33 -3.14
CA GLY A 132 2.03 -21.12 -4.03
C GLY A 132 2.05 -22.62 -3.68
N SER A 133 3.05 -23.35 -4.16
CA SER A 133 3.29 -24.74 -3.74
C SER A 133 3.98 -24.80 -2.38
N TYR A 134 3.42 -25.52 -1.43
CA TYR A 134 4.04 -25.77 -0.12
C TYR A 134 5.40 -26.47 -0.27
N VAL A 135 5.50 -27.45 -1.16
CA VAL A 135 6.75 -28.16 -1.47
C VAL A 135 7.78 -27.20 -2.03
N GLY A 136 7.43 -26.40 -3.03
CA GLY A 136 8.34 -25.40 -3.59
C GLY A 136 8.79 -24.36 -2.57
N LEU A 137 7.95 -24.04 -1.58
CA LEU A 137 8.35 -23.20 -0.45
C LEU A 137 9.41 -23.89 0.41
N GLN A 138 9.22 -25.16 0.78
CA GLN A 138 10.17 -25.91 1.60
C GLN A 138 11.51 -26.07 0.88
N GLU A 139 11.49 -26.40 -0.42
CA GLU A 139 12.69 -26.48 -1.25
C GLU A 139 13.44 -25.13 -1.28
N SER A 140 12.75 -24.02 -1.57
CA SER A 140 13.34 -22.69 -1.63
C SER A 140 13.92 -22.22 -0.30
N LEU A 141 13.28 -22.53 0.82
CA LEU A 141 13.77 -22.15 2.15
C LEU A 141 14.94 -23.03 2.61
N ALA A 142 14.96 -24.31 2.23
CA ALA A 142 16.07 -25.21 2.48
C ALA A 142 17.33 -24.80 1.67
N ASP A 143 17.17 -24.49 0.38
CA ASP A 143 18.26 -24.02 -0.49
C ASP A 143 18.90 -22.72 0.03
N ARG A 144 18.12 -21.90 0.71
CA ARG A 144 18.58 -20.64 1.32
C ARG A 144 19.05 -20.80 2.77
N ASN A 145 19.12 -22.00 3.28
CA ASN A 145 19.47 -22.31 4.68
C ASN A 145 18.58 -21.58 5.72
N VAL A 146 17.36 -21.25 5.39
CA VAL A 146 16.37 -20.70 6.33
C VAL A 146 15.70 -21.84 7.11
N TYR A 147 15.42 -22.97 6.43
CA TYR A 147 14.93 -24.20 7.03
C TYR A 147 15.98 -25.30 6.87
N SER A 148 15.92 -26.31 7.78
CA SER A 148 16.74 -27.49 7.63
C SER A 148 16.30 -28.31 6.42
N ILE A 149 17.27 -28.81 5.64
CA ILE A 149 17.05 -29.74 4.55
C ILE A 149 16.48 -31.08 5.04
N ASP A 150 16.53 -31.35 6.34
CA ASP A 150 16.11 -32.62 6.90
C ASP A 150 14.62 -32.88 6.70
N ILE A 151 13.79 -31.83 6.59
CA ILE A 151 12.37 -31.97 6.28
C ILE A 151 12.16 -32.59 4.89
N LEU A 152 12.98 -32.20 3.91
CA LEU A 152 12.92 -32.73 2.54
C LEU A 152 13.49 -34.15 2.43
N LYS A 153 14.27 -34.59 3.42
CA LYS A 153 14.80 -35.96 3.49
C LYS A 153 13.86 -36.89 4.26
N ALA A 154 13.13 -36.35 5.25
CA ALA A 154 12.28 -37.13 6.14
C ALA A 154 10.92 -37.44 5.52
N TYR A 155 10.42 -36.56 4.63
CA TYR A 155 9.09 -36.68 4.03
C TYR A 155 9.20 -36.72 2.51
N SER A 156 8.36 -37.54 1.90
CA SER A 156 8.20 -37.59 0.45
C SER A 156 7.52 -36.30 -0.05
N LYS A 157 7.63 -36.04 -1.36
CA LYS A 157 6.97 -34.92 -1.99
C LYS A 157 5.44 -34.96 -1.83
N ASP A 158 4.84 -36.16 -1.94
CA ASP A 158 3.40 -36.36 -1.81
C ASP A 158 2.92 -36.04 -0.38
N GLU A 159 3.68 -36.47 0.65
CA GLU A 159 3.37 -36.17 2.05
C GLU A 159 3.47 -34.64 2.33
N LEU A 160 4.44 -33.97 1.72
CA LEU A 160 4.55 -32.52 1.86
C LEU A 160 3.44 -31.78 1.11
N GLU A 161 2.97 -32.29 -0.03
CA GLU A 161 1.81 -31.72 -0.73
C GLU A 161 0.52 -31.92 0.08
N GLU A 162 0.33 -33.08 0.70
CA GLU A 162 -0.79 -33.35 1.61
C GLU A 162 -0.76 -32.40 2.81
N ALA A 163 0.41 -32.20 3.44
CA ALA A 163 0.58 -31.23 4.52
C ALA A 163 0.25 -29.80 4.06
N GLY A 164 0.60 -29.44 2.85
CA GLY A 164 0.25 -28.14 2.24
C GLY A 164 -1.26 -27.93 2.10
N GLN A 165 -2.03 -29.00 1.83
CA GLN A 165 -3.49 -28.93 1.73
C GLN A 165 -4.19 -28.74 3.08
N MET A 166 -3.51 -29.02 4.19
CA MET A 166 -4.03 -28.78 5.55
C MET A 166 -3.97 -27.30 5.96
N ILE A 167 -3.28 -26.46 5.18
CA ILE A 167 -3.20 -25.02 5.43
C ILE A 167 -4.50 -24.38 4.96
N GLU A 168 -5.19 -23.72 5.87
CA GLU A 168 -6.43 -22.96 5.61
C GLU A 168 -6.12 -21.46 5.55
N PRO A 169 -5.90 -20.88 4.36
CA PRO A 169 -5.49 -19.50 4.19
C PRO A 169 -6.50 -18.48 4.74
N GLU A 170 -7.77 -18.84 4.76
CA GLU A 170 -8.84 -18.00 5.27
C GLU A 170 -8.68 -17.69 6.76
N ARG A 171 -7.99 -18.56 7.50
CA ARG A 171 -7.70 -18.34 8.93
C ARG A 171 -6.80 -17.13 9.20
N ASP A 172 -6.02 -16.70 8.23
CA ASP A 172 -5.20 -15.48 8.36
C ASP A 172 -6.08 -14.25 8.59
N THR A 173 -7.32 -14.30 8.15
CA THR A 173 -8.30 -13.21 8.34
C THR A 173 -8.86 -13.12 9.76
N LEU A 174 -8.65 -14.13 10.60
CA LEU A 174 -9.08 -14.14 12.00
C LEU A 174 -8.19 -13.24 12.88
N PHE A 175 -6.99 -12.92 12.43
CA PHE A 175 -6.09 -12.06 13.19
C PHE A 175 -6.50 -10.60 13.10
N ALA A 176 -6.52 -9.94 14.25
CA ALA A 176 -6.54 -8.50 14.37
C ALA A 176 -5.14 -7.91 14.06
N TYR A 177 -5.06 -6.61 13.80
CA TYR A 177 -3.81 -5.97 13.38
C TYR A 177 -2.66 -6.22 14.36
N ASN A 178 -2.88 -6.01 15.66
CA ASN A 178 -1.84 -6.19 16.68
C ASN A 178 -1.31 -7.62 16.72
N GLY A 179 -2.18 -8.62 16.55
CA GLY A 179 -1.79 -10.03 16.47
C GLY A 179 -0.91 -10.31 15.25
N LEU A 180 -1.32 -9.85 14.07
CA LEU A 180 -0.52 -9.99 12.84
C LEU A 180 0.82 -9.26 12.93
N TYR A 181 0.82 -8.05 13.48
CA TYR A 181 2.05 -7.28 13.65
C TYR A 181 3.05 -8.00 14.56
N LEU A 182 2.56 -8.52 15.69
CA LEU A 182 3.38 -9.28 16.63
C LEU A 182 3.95 -10.56 15.98
N LEU A 183 3.11 -11.32 15.27
CA LEU A 183 3.55 -12.51 14.52
C LEU A 183 4.63 -12.13 13.49
N ALA A 184 4.39 -11.10 12.68
CA ALA A 184 5.30 -10.71 11.62
C ALA A 184 6.65 -10.19 12.11
N THR A 185 6.67 -9.53 13.28
CA THR A 185 7.90 -8.89 13.81
C THR A 185 8.67 -9.77 14.77
N ARG A 186 8.03 -10.78 15.38
CA ARG A 186 8.65 -11.57 16.44
C ARG A 186 8.76 -13.07 16.15
N TYR A 187 7.84 -13.61 15.36
CA TYR A 187 7.70 -15.06 15.23
C TYR A 187 7.91 -15.59 13.81
N LEU A 188 7.66 -14.80 12.77
CA LEU A 188 7.93 -15.25 11.41
C LEU A 188 9.44 -15.31 11.17
N ALA A 189 9.86 -16.41 10.53
CA ALA A 189 11.24 -16.55 10.09
C ALA A 189 11.61 -15.43 9.10
N THR A 190 12.68 -14.73 9.40
CA THR A 190 13.21 -13.66 8.55
C THR A 190 14.51 -14.12 7.90
N ASP A 191 14.67 -13.78 6.63
CA ASP A 191 15.92 -13.98 5.91
C ASP A 191 16.91 -12.88 6.30
N HIS A 192 17.91 -13.25 7.11
CA HIS A 192 18.94 -12.33 7.56
C HIS A 192 19.98 -11.97 6.48
N SER A 193 19.92 -12.59 5.30
CA SER A 193 20.85 -12.32 4.20
C SER A 193 20.61 -10.98 3.49
N ARG A 194 19.58 -10.21 3.92
CA ARG A 194 19.16 -8.93 3.35
C ARG A 194 19.04 -7.80 4.39
N ALA A 195 19.70 -7.93 5.51
CA ALA A 195 19.82 -6.83 6.47
C ALA A 195 20.92 -5.84 6.07
#